data_07c5343a081e9bbe36b47f8161ad3ca3
#
_entry.id   07c5343a081e9bbe36b47f8161ad3ca3
#
_cell.length_a   1.000
_cell.length_b   1.000
_cell.length_c   1.000
_cell.angle_alpha   90.00
_cell.angle_beta   90.00
_cell.angle_gamma   90.00
#
_symmetry.space_group_name_H-M   'P 1'
#
loop_
_entity.id
_entity.type
_entity.pdbx_description
1 polymer ?
#
loop_
_entity_poly.entity_id
_entity_poly.type
_entity_poly.pdbx_seq_one_letter_code
_entity_poly.pdbx_strand_id
1 'polypeptide(L)'
;MRLTILGGGGFRVPLVYHALLGDRGAGRITEVVLYDTDRTRLGAIGAVLRQQAASTEHPLPPPVVTETTDLDEALRGADFIFSAIRVGGLEGRTIDERVALDLDVLGQETVGAGGIAYGLRTLPVAVRIAQRIAAVAPEAWTINFTNPAGMVTEAMIPILGTG
;
A
#
# COMPACT_ATOMS: atom_id res chain seq x y z
N MET A 1 17.63 -5.10 -0.52
CA MET A 1 16.48 -5.09 0.42
C MET A 1 15.20 -5.41 -0.32
N ARG A 2 14.20 -5.94 0.39
CA ARG A 2 12.89 -6.33 -0.13
C ARG A 2 11.81 -5.34 0.33
N LEU A 3 11.08 -4.77 -0.63
CA LEU A 3 9.93 -3.90 -0.40
C LEU A 3 8.64 -4.64 -0.74
N THR A 4 7.72 -4.75 0.21
CA THR A 4 6.35 -5.21 -0.04
C THR A 4 5.41 -4.03 -0.18
N ILE A 5 4.62 -3.97 -1.26
CA ILE A 5 3.62 -2.94 -1.51
C ILE A 5 2.23 -3.54 -1.33
N LEU A 6 1.53 -3.14 -0.27
CA LEU A 6 0.13 -3.48 -0.01
C LEU A 6 -0.77 -2.48 -0.77
N GLY A 7 -1.64 -2.98 -1.63
CA GLY A 7 -2.33 -2.21 -2.66
C GLY A 7 -1.52 -2.16 -3.96
N GLY A 8 -0.82 -3.26 -4.26
CA GLY A 8 0.08 -3.40 -5.41
C GLY A 8 -0.60 -3.24 -6.78
N GLY A 9 -1.93 -3.37 -6.85
CA GLY A 9 -2.74 -3.04 -8.04
C GLY A 9 -3.06 -1.54 -8.18
N GLY A 10 -2.48 -0.67 -7.35
CA GLY A 10 -2.74 0.77 -7.33
C GLY A 10 -2.00 1.53 -8.42
N PHE A 11 -2.64 2.55 -9.01
CA PHE A 11 -2.10 3.37 -10.12
C PHE A 11 -0.83 4.18 -9.76
N ARG A 12 -0.51 4.33 -8.48
CA ARG A 12 0.70 5.03 -8.01
C ARG A 12 1.92 4.14 -7.92
N VAL A 13 1.74 2.82 -7.94
CA VAL A 13 2.84 1.85 -7.83
C VAL A 13 3.92 2.04 -8.91
N PRO A 14 3.58 2.34 -10.19
CA PRO A 14 4.58 2.66 -11.20
C PRO A 14 5.46 3.87 -10.87
N LEU A 15 4.96 4.87 -10.14
CA LEU A 15 5.75 6.02 -9.70
C LEU A 15 6.76 5.61 -8.61
N VAL A 16 6.35 4.78 -7.67
CA VAL A 16 7.24 4.23 -6.64
C VAL A 16 8.34 3.41 -7.29
N TYR A 17 7.98 2.51 -8.20
CA TYR A 17 8.94 1.66 -8.90
C TYR A 17 9.93 2.49 -9.75
N HIS A 18 9.44 3.53 -10.43
CA HIS A 18 10.28 4.44 -11.20
C HIS A 18 11.37 5.09 -10.31
N ALA A 19 11.00 5.52 -9.10
CA ALA A 19 11.98 6.06 -8.16
C ALA A 19 13.03 5.02 -7.74
N LEU A 20 12.63 3.77 -7.53
CA LEU A 20 13.55 2.68 -7.19
C LEU A 20 14.52 2.34 -8.32
N LEU A 21 14.11 2.48 -9.59
CA LEU A 21 14.99 2.29 -10.75
C LEU A 21 16.16 3.28 -10.78
N GLY A 22 15.99 4.47 -10.20
CA GLY A 22 17.02 5.51 -10.10
C GLY A 22 17.96 5.36 -8.90
N ASP A 23 17.63 4.49 -7.93
CA ASP A 23 18.39 4.36 -6.68
C ASP A 23 19.72 3.62 -6.92
N ARG A 24 20.81 4.27 -6.51
CA ARG A 24 22.21 3.77 -6.63
C ARG A 24 22.83 3.43 -5.27
N GLY A 25 22.08 3.58 -4.18
CA GLY A 25 22.54 3.34 -2.82
C GLY A 25 22.94 1.89 -2.57
N ALA A 26 23.91 1.65 -1.69
CA ALA A 26 24.32 0.30 -1.33
C ALA A 26 23.18 -0.51 -0.69
N GLY A 27 22.27 0.17 0.04
CA GLY A 27 21.09 -0.39 0.67
C GLY A 27 19.81 -0.28 -0.20
N ARG A 28 19.95 -0.25 -1.54
CA ARG A 28 18.79 -0.11 -2.42
C ARG A 28 17.84 -1.31 -2.35
N ILE A 29 16.60 -1.07 -2.75
CA ILE A 29 15.62 -2.14 -2.96
C ILE A 29 16.02 -2.95 -4.21
N THR A 30 16.10 -4.26 -4.06
CA THR A 30 16.42 -5.20 -5.14
C THR A 30 15.27 -6.15 -5.46
N GLU A 31 14.25 -6.18 -4.61
CA GLU A 31 13.05 -7.00 -4.79
C GLU A 31 11.82 -6.20 -4.39
N VAL A 32 10.78 -6.25 -5.22
CA VAL A 32 9.47 -5.62 -4.97
C VAL A 32 8.40 -6.69 -5.05
N VAL A 33 7.64 -6.85 -3.96
CA VAL A 33 6.50 -7.75 -3.92
C VAL A 33 5.22 -6.93 -3.95
N LEU A 34 4.39 -7.16 -4.95
CA LEU A 34 3.09 -6.54 -5.08
C LEU A 34 2.03 -7.45 -4.48
N TYR A 35 1.30 -6.94 -3.48
CA TYR A 35 0.13 -7.59 -2.92
C TYR A 35 -1.13 -6.79 -3.21
N ASP A 36 -2.15 -7.44 -3.73
CA ASP A 36 -3.50 -6.89 -3.85
C ASP A 36 -4.52 -8.03 -3.78
N THR A 37 -5.75 -7.72 -3.39
CA THR A 37 -6.87 -8.67 -3.42
C THR A 37 -7.44 -8.89 -4.83
N ASP A 38 -7.15 -7.96 -5.76
CA ASP A 38 -7.57 -8.01 -7.15
C ASP A 38 -6.43 -8.48 -8.06
N ARG A 39 -6.45 -9.76 -8.43
CA ARG A 39 -5.45 -10.38 -9.30
C ARG A 39 -5.33 -9.71 -10.67
N THR A 40 -6.43 -9.22 -11.22
CA THR A 40 -6.45 -8.59 -12.55
C THR A 40 -5.70 -7.25 -12.53
N ARG A 41 -5.99 -6.43 -11.52
CA ARG A 41 -5.30 -5.15 -11.33
C ARG A 41 -3.82 -5.37 -11.02
N LEU A 42 -3.52 -6.36 -10.19
CA LEU A 42 -2.16 -6.75 -9.84
C LEU A 42 -1.34 -7.09 -11.08
N GLY A 43 -1.85 -7.98 -11.94
CA GLY A 43 -1.19 -8.37 -13.18
C GLY A 43 -1.01 -7.20 -14.16
N ALA A 44 -1.99 -6.30 -14.25
CA ALA A 44 -1.89 -5.10 -15.09
C ALA A 44 -0.76 -4.16 -14.62
N ILE A 45 -0.67 -3.88 -13.32
CA ILE A 45 0.41 -3.08 -12.75
C ILE A 45 1.76 -3.79 -12.91
N GLY A 46 1.86 -5.08 -12.60
CA GLY A 46 3.09 -5.85 -12.79
C GLY A 46 3.61 -5.81 -14.23
N ALA A 47 2.71 -5.85 -15.23
CA ALA A 47 3.08 -5.69 -16.63
C ALA A 47 3.68 -4.30 -16.91
N VAL A 48 3.09 -3.23 -16.36
CA VAL A 48 3.63 -1.87 -16.48
C VAL A 48 5.03 -1.77 -15.85
N LEU A 49 5.24 -2.35 -14.67
CA LEU A 49 6.56 -2.31 -14.01
C LEU A 49 7.62 -3.06 -14.83
N ARG A 50 7.28 -4.23 -15.38
CA ARG A 50 8.19 -4.98 -16.28
C ARG A 50 8.53 -4.17 -17.53
N GLN A 51 7.57 -3.44 -18.09
CA GLN A 51 7.81 -2.56 -19.23
C GLN A 51 8.74 -1.39 -18.84
N GLN A 52 8.54 -0.76 -17.68
CA GLN A 52 9.44 0.28 -17.18
C GLN A 52 10.87 -0.25 -17.00
N ALA A 53 11.04 -1.44 -16.44
CA ALA A 53 12.34 -2.07 -16.27
C ALA A 53 13.05 -2.35 -17.61
N ALA A 54 12.28 -2.65 -18.66
CA ALA A 54 12.82 -2.99 -19.99
C ALA A 54 13.05 -1.77 -20.90
N SER A 55 12.37 -0.65 -20.66
CA SER A 55 12.35 0.50 -21.58
C SER A 55 13.45 1.53 -21.37
N THR A 56 14.23 1.41 -20.31
CA THR A 56 15.26 2.40 -19.92
C THR A 56 16.57 1.68 -19.61
N GLU A 57 17.69 2.22 -20.04
CA GLU A 57 19.00 1.76 -19.55
C GLU A 57 19.15 2.18 -18.09
N HIS A 58 19.33 1.19 -17.23
CA HIS A 58 19.49 1.43 -15.80
C HIS A 58 20.95 1.20 -15.42
N PRO A 59 21.52 2.05 -14.53
CA PRO A 59 22.92 1.92 -14.10
C PRO A 59 23.17 0.64 -13.29
N LEU A 60 22.12 0.06 -12.72
CA LEU A 60 22.14 -1.18 -11.93
C LEU A 60 20.94 -2.07 -12.36
N PRO A 61 20.99 -3.39 -12.12
CA PRO A 61 19.86 -4.26 -12.43
C PRO A 61 18.57 -3.78 -11.77
N PRO A 62 17.46 -3.69 -12.51
CA PRO A 62 16.15 -3.32 -11.95
C PRO A 62 15.73 -4.24 -10.80
N PRO A 63 14.97 -3.75 -9.81
CA PRO A 63 14.37 -4.60 -8.79
C PRO A 63 13.49 -5.70 -9.42
N VAL A 64 13.62 -6.92 -8.94
CA VAL A 64 12.77 -8.04 -9.35
C VAL A 64 11.36 -7.82 -8.82
N VAL A 65 10.35 -7.95 -9.69
CA VAL A 65 8.94 -7.77 -9.32
C VAL A 65 8.24 -9.11 -9.25
N THR A 66 7.62 -9.39 -8.11
CA THR A 66 6.73 -10.54 -7.91
C THR A 66 5.33 -10.09 -7.50
N GLU A 67 4.32 -10.92 -7.76
CA GLU A 67 2.91 -10.60 -7.56
C GLU A 67 2.24 -11.72 -6.78
N THR A 68 1.49 -11.38 -5.73
CA THR A 68 0.72 -12.38 -4.98
C THR A 68 -0.57 -11.79 -4.42
N THR A 69 -1.58 -12.64 -4.25
CA THR A 69 -2.82 -12.33 -3.53
C THR A 69 -2.84 -12.93 -2.12
N ASP A 70 -1.76 -13.57 -1.71
CA ASP A 70 -1.56 -14.06 -0.35
C ASP A 70 -0.77 -13.05 0.46
N LEU A 71 -1.37 -12.55 1.54
CA LEU A 71 -0.76 -11.53 2.40
C LEU A 71 0.48 -12.04 3.11
N ASP A 72 0.44 -13.25 3.63
CA ASP A 72 1.57 -13.83 4.37
C ASP A 72 2.77 -14.10 3.45
N GLU A 73 2.50 -14.55 2.22
CA GLU A 73 3.53 -14.71 1.20
C GLU A 73 4.19 -13.35 0.88
N ALA A 74 3.38 -12.30 0.74
CA ALA A 74 3.88 -10.96 0.46
C ALA A 74 4.74 -10.41 1.59
N LEU A 75 4.35 -10.64 2.84
CA LEU A 75 5.04 -10.10 4.02
C LEU A 75 6.35 -10.83 4.35
N ARG A 76 6.45 -12.11 3.99
CA ARG A 76 7.58 -12.96 4.39
C ARG A 76 8.90 -12.44 3.85
N GLY A 77 9.83 -12.09 4.75
CA GLY A 77 11.16 -11.57 4.42
C GLY A 77 11.17 -10.12 3.93
N ALA A 78 10.11 -9.34 4.15
CA ALA A 78 10.10 -7.92 3.86
C ALA A 78 11.03 -7.15 4.81
N ASP A 79 11.87 -6.27 4.27
CA ASP A 79 12.59 -5.25 5.04
C ASP A 79 11.72 -4.00 5.23
N PHE A 80 10.92 -3.68 4.19
CA PHE A 80 10.00 -2.55 4.18
C PHE A 80 8.62 -2.97 3.67
N ILE A 81 7.59 -2.40 4.29
CA ILE A 81 6.20 -2.59 3.89
C ILE A 81 5.60 -1.20 3.63
N PHE A 82 5.19 -0.96 2.40
CA PHE A 82 4.50 0.26 1.99
C PHE A 82 3.01 -0.03 1.85
N SER A 83 2.20 0.49 2.78
CA SER A 83 0.75 0.30 2.77
C SER A 83 0.05 1.45 2.05
N ALA A 84 -0.56 1.15 0.91
CA ALA A 84 -1.33 2.09 0.08
C ALA A 84 -2.66 1.49 -0.36
N ILE A 85 -3.32 0.77 0.54
CA ILE A 85 -4.60 0.12 0.27
C ILE A 85 -5.74 1.13 0.21
N ARG A 86 -6.80 0.80 -0.54
CA ARG A 86 -8.08 1.52 -0.52
C ARG A 86 -9.22 0.51 -0.39
N VAL A 87 -9.71 0.36 0.82
CA VAL A 87 -10.85 -0.52 1.12
C VAL A 87 -12.12 0.08 0.51
N GLY A 88 -12.85 -0.73 -0.27
CA GLY A 88 -14.06 -0.30 -0.99
C GLY A 88 -13.80 0.47 -2.29
N GLY A 89 -12.55 0.70 -2.68
CA GLY A 89 -12.21 1.36 -3.95
C GLY A 89 -12.81 2.77 -4.10
N LEU A 90 -13.10 3.17 -5.34
CA LEU A 90 -13.70 4.48 -5.64
C LEU A 90 -15.19 4.52 -5.26
N GLU A 91 -15.91 3.42 -5.35
CA GLU A 91 -17.31 3.34 -4.92
C GLU A 91 -17.45 3.65 -3.43
N GLY A 92 -16.61 3.03 -2.58
CA GLY A 92 -16.57 3.34 -1.15
C GLY A 92 -16.30 4.82 -0.88
N ARG A 93 -15.37 5.44 -1.61
CA ARG A 93 -15.10 6.88 -1.51
C ARG A 93 -16.35 7.72 -1.85
N THR A 94 -17.04 7.39 -2.93
CA THR A 94 -18.25 8.10 -3.34
C THR A 94 -19.32 8.02 -2.26
N ILE A 95 -19.51 6.86 -1.63
CA ILE A 95 -20.44 6.68 -0.51
C ILE A 95 -20.04 7.54 0.68
N ASP A 96 -18.75 7.55 1.05
CA ASP A 96 -18.24 8.32 2.19
C ASP A 96 -18.48 9.82 2.02
N GLU A 97 -18.19 10.37 0.84
CA GLU A 97 -18.41 11.78 0.54
C GLU A 97 -19.92 12.11 0.53
N ARG A 98 -20.76 11.19 0.02
CA ARG A 98 -22.21 11.35 0.00
C ARG A 98 -22.82 11.46 1.40
N VAL A 99 -22.29 10.75 2.40
CA VAL A 99 -22.73 10.84 3.80
C VAL A 99 -22.77 12.30 4.32
N ALA A 100 -21.77 13.08 3.98
CA ALA A 100 -21.73 14.49 4.38
C ALA A 100 -22.67 15.35 3.53
N LEU A 101 -22.70 15.12 2.20
CA LEU A 101 -23.54 15.88 1.27
C LEU A 101 -25.03 15.69 1.56
N ASP A 102 -25.46 14.51 1.97
CA ASP A 102 -26.86 14.23 2.32
C ASP A 102 -27.31 14.97 3.61
N LEU A 103 -26.35 15.54 4.35
CA LEU A 103 -26.58 16.37 5.53
C LEU A 103 -26.27 17.85 5.27
N ASP A 104 -26.20 18.27 4.01
CA ASP A 104 -25.88 19.64 3.57
C ASP A 104 -24.55 20.17 4.10
N VAL A 105 -23.57 19.27 4.35
CA VAL A 105 -22.20 19.63 4.74
C VAL A 105 -21.18 19.18 3.69
N LEU A 106 -20.02 19.81 3.68
CA LEU A 106 -18.96 19.52 2.72
C LEU A 106 -18.47 18.06 2.84
N GLY A 107 -18.55 17.32 1.73
CA GLY A 107 -17.99 15.98 1.62
C GLY A 107 -16.48 16.02 1.43
N GLN A 108 -15.74 15.47 2.38
CA GLN A 108 -14.28 15.36 2.31
C GLN A 108 -13.84 13.90 2.47
N GLU A 109 -12.69 13.57 1.88
CA GLU A 109 -12.19 12.19 1.85
C GLU A 109 -11.65 11.71 3.20
N THR A 110 -10.90 12.57 3.92
CA THR A 110 -10.09 12.13 5.07
C THR A 110 -10.45 12.80 6.39
N VAL A 111 -11.32 13.77 6.37
CA VAL A 111 -11.78 14.53 7.55
C VAL A 111 -13.30 14.63 7.57
N GLY A 112 -13.87 15.08 8.71
CA GLY A 112 -15.31 15.20 8.89
C GLY A 112 -16.05 13.86 8.81
N ALA A 113 -17.34 13.90 8.46
CA ALA A 113 -18.19 12.71 8.38
C ALA A 113 -17.67 11.68 7.34
N GLY A 114 -17.23 12.15 6.18
CA GLY A 114 -16.66 11.28 5.15
C GLY A 114 -15.38 10.59 5.61
N GLY A 115 -14.48 11.31 6.28
CA GLY A 115 -13.27 10.72 6.87
C GLY A 115 -13.55 9.67 7.94
N ILE A 116 -14.57 9.89 8.77
CA ILE A 116 -15.03 8.90 9.76
C ILE A 116 -15.58 7.65 9.07
N ALA A 117 -16.45 7.80 8.07
CA ALA A 117 -17.02 6.68 7.32
C ALA A 117 -15.90 5.86 6.63
N TYR A 118 -14.93 6.54 6.01
CA TYR A 118 -13.76 5.89 5.44
C TYR A 118 -12.92 5.16 6.49
N GLY A 119 -12.67 5.79 7.65
CA GLY A 119 -11.97 5.19 8.78
C GLY A 119 -12.67 3.92 9.27
N LEU A 120 -13.96 3.97 9.56
CA LEU A 120 -14.74 2.83 10.02
C LEU A 120 -14.65 1.62 9.08
N ARG A 121 -14.58 1.84 7.78
CA ARG A 121 -14.40 0.75 6.80
C ARG A 121 -12.95 0.27 6.73
N THR A 122 -11.97 1.16 6.85
CA THR A 122 -10.55 0.86 6.62
C THR A 122 -9.86 0.29 7.86
N LEU A 123 -10.16 0.79 9.06
CA LEU A 123 -9.48 0.40 10.29
C LEU A 123 -9.51 -1.10 10.60
N PRO A 124 -10.64 -1.83 10.45
CA PRO A 124 -10.65 -3.28 10.69
C PRO A 124 -9.70 -4.05 9.77
N VAL A 125 -9.52 -3.58 8.53
CA VAL A 125 -8.57 -4.18 7.57
C VAL A 125 -7.14 -3.83 7.95
N ALA A 126 -6.86 -2.58 8.28
CA ALA A 126 -5.54 -2.11 8.70
C ALA A 126 -5.04 -2.84 9.96
N VAL A 127 -5.91 -3.02 10.96
CA VAL A 127 -5.61 -3.76 12.18
C VAL A 127 -5.27 -5.22 11.87
N ARG A 128 -6.04 -5.90 11.03
CA ARG A 128 -5.71 -7.28 10.61
C ARG A 128 -4.37 -7.35 9.88
N ILE A 129 -4.09 -6.40 9.00
CA ILE A 129 -2.79 -6.32 8.31
C ILE A 129 -1.66 -6.11 9.33
N ALA A 130 -1.80 -5.18 10.28
CA ALA A 130 -0.81 -4.95 11.32
C ALA A 130 -0.53 -6.22 12.15
N GLN A 131 -1.57 -6.97 12.52
CA GLN A 131 -1.43 -8.26 13.21
C GLN A 131 -0.64 -9.29 12.39
N ARG A 132 -0.88 -9.33 11.06
CA ARG A 132 -0.11 -10.22 10.17
C ARG A 132 1.34 -9.76 10.02
N ILE A 133 1.58 -8.45 9.91
CA ILE A 133 2.94 -7.88 9.89
C ILE A 133 3.70 -8.29 11.15
N ALA A 134 3.12 -8.05 12.33
CA ALA A 134 3.73 -8.42 13.60
C ALA A 134 4.08 -9.92 13.72
N ALA A 135 3.26 -10.79 13.10
CA ALA A 135 3.46 -12.23 13.14
C ALA A 135 4.46 -12.76 12.09
N VAL A 136 4.52 -12.15 10.90
CA VAL A 136 5.22 -12.69 9.72
C VAL A 136 6.51 -11.93 9.40
N ALA A 137 6.52 -10.63 9.67
CA ALA A 137 7.63 -9.72 9.38
C ALA A 137 7.84 -8.70 10.51
N PRO A 138 8.10 -9.15 11.76
CA PRO A 138 8.16 -8.27 12.95
C PRO A 138 9.27 -7.22 12.88
N GLU A 139 10.32 -7.46 12.10
CA GLU A 139 11.45 -6.54 11.94
C GLU A 139 11.28 -5.56 10.76
N ALA A 140 10.19 -5.69 9.99
CA ALA A 140 9.97 -4.85 8.82
C ALA A 140 9.52 -3.44 9.21
N TRP A 141 10.12 -2.43 8.60
CA TRP A 141 9.62 -1.06 8.69
C TRP A 141 8.33 -0.90 7.92
N THR A 142 7.27 -0.43 8.60
CA THR A 142 5.97 -0.19 7.98
C THR A 142 5.76 1.29 7.71
N ILE A 143 5.59 1.64 6.43
CA ILE A 143 5.32 2.99 5.95
C ILE A 143 3.85 3.06 5.58
N ASN A 144 3.04 3.78 6.36
CA ASN A 144 1.61 3.93 6.06
C ASN A 144 1.35 5.11 5.13
N PHE A 145 0.80 4.81 3.97
CA PHE A 145 0.28 5.77 3.00
C PHE A 145 -1.23 5.64 2.79
N THR A 146 -1.86 4.70 3.51
CA THR A 146 -3.30 4.47 3.49
C THR A 146 -4.04 5.58 4.22
N ASN A 147 -5.10 6.10 3.62
CA ASN A 147 -5.96 7.11 4.23
C ASN A 147 -7.17 6.51 4.96
N PRO A 148 -7.72 7.22 5.95
CA PRO A 148 -7.22 8.45 6.61
C PRO A 148 -5.91 8.18 7.37
N ALA A 149 -4.80 8.80 6.93
CA ALA A 149 -3.45 8.39 7.35
C ALA A 149 -3.25 8.43 8.88
N GLY A 150 -3.71 9.49 9.54
CA GLY A 150 -3.60 9.62 10.99
C GLY A 150 -4.35 8.50 11.74
N MET A 151 -5.61 8.24 11.36
CA MET A 151 -6.43 7.21 12.01
C MET A 151 -5.85 5.80 11.80
N VAL A 152 -5.38 5.51 10.58
CA VAL A 152 -4.78 4.20 10.25
C VAL A 152 -3.48 4.01 11.02
N THR A 153 -2.60 5.00 11.05
CA THR A 153 -1.34 4.95 11.79
C THR A 153 -1.59 4.76 13.28
N GLU A 154 -2.49 5.53 13.87
CA GLU A 154 -2.86 5.42 15.28
C GLU A 154 -3.39 4.02 15.62
N ALA A 155 -4.18 3.40 14.74
CA ALA A 155 -4.69 2.05 14.95
C ALA A 155 -3.61 0.96 14.82
N MET A 156 -2.56 1.20 14.04
CA MET A 156 -1.46 0.23 13.83
C MET A 156 -0.38 0.29 14.93
N ILE A 157 -0.13 1.46 15.53
CA ILE A 157 0.90 1.68 16.55
C ILE A 157 0.82 0.71 17.74
N PRO A 158 -0.36 0.43 18.35
CA PRO A 158 -0.45 -0.51 19.48
C PRO A 158 -0.02 -1.94 19.14
N ILE A 159 0.02 -2.29 17.86
CA ILE A 159 0.36 -3.64 17.36
C ILE A 159 1.82 -3.70 16.91
N LEU A 160 2.27 -2.67 16.19
CA LEU A 160 3.59 -2.66 15.55
C LEU A 160 4.65 -1.91 16.36
N GLY A 161 4.25 -1.08 17.31
CA GLY A 161 5.16 -0.20 18.03
C GLY A 161 5.41 1.12 17.28
N THR A 162 6.28 1.94 17.87
CA THR A 162 6.65 3.26 17.31
C THR A 162 8.03 3.27 16.66
N GLY A 163 8.62 2.11 16.40
CA GLY A 163 9.87 1.92 15.64
C GLY A 163 11.07 2.73 16.18
#